data_c3abb90564af0067527ec2d6c88c73ad
#
_entry.id   c3abb90564af0067527ec2d6c88c73ad
#
_cell.length_a   1.000
_cell.length_b   1.000
_cell.length_c   1.000
_cell.angle_alpha   90.00
_cell.angle_beta   90.00
_cell.angle_gamma   90.00
#
_symmetry.space_group_name_H-M   'P 1'
#
loop_
_entity.id
_entity.type
_entity.pdbx_description
1 polymer ?
#
loop_
_entity_poly.entity_id
_entity_poly.type
_entity_poly.pdbx_seq_one_letter_code
_entity_poly.pdbx_strand_id
1 'polypeptide(L)'
;GIDSAVAAALYAHILGPEKVLLVNMPSVYNSATTKGLAQELAVNLGCNYTIMPIQESVDHTIDQLEHIPVTFIKDGSKFNLQVSSFVAENIQARDRSARVLAGAAAAFGGGFTCNANKAETTVGYSTLYGDQSGFLCALADLWKHQVYDLARYMNQVVYGREVVPQATIDIVPSAELSNAQNVDEGLGDPIKY
;
A
#
# COMPACT_ATOMS: atom_id res chain seq x y z
N GLY A 1 -6.85 0.67 1.33
CA GLY A 1 -7.21 0.34 2.72
C GLY A 1 -7.29 1.55 3.61
N ILE A 2 -7.78 1.37 4.83
CA ILE A 2 -8.10 2.46 5.76
C ILE A 2 -6.90 3.38 6.07
N ASP A 3 -5.71 2.81 6.28
CA ASP A 3 -4.52 3.58 6.66
C ASP A 3 -4.14 4.62 5.59
N SER A 4 -4.00 4.20 4.35
CA SER A 4 -3.70 5.12 3.24
C SER A 4 -4.82 6.13 3.00
N ALA A 5 -6.09 5.76 3.22
CA ALA A 5 -7.23 6.67 3.09
C ALA A 5 -7.22 7.77 4.15
N VAL A 6 -6.93 7.42 5.40
CA VAL A 6 -6.81 8.39 6.50
C VAL A 6 -5.60 9.30 6.30
N ALA A 7 -4.45 8.74 5.92
CA ALA A 7 -3.25 9.52 5.60
C ALA A 7 -3.53 10.51 4.46
N ALA A 8 -4.19 10.09 3.38
CA ALA A 8 -4.59 10.96 2.28
C ALA A 8 -5.49 12.10 2.75
N ALA A 9 -6.49 11.82 3.58
CA ALA A 9 -7.39 12.83 4.13
C ALA A 9 -6.64 13.84 5.01
N LEU A 10 -5.70 13.39 5.85
CA LEU A 10 -4.85 14.27 6.66
C LEU A 10 -4.00 15.19 5.79
N TYR A 11 -3.28 14.64 4.81
CA TYR A 11 -2.41 15.44 3.95
C TYR A 11 -3.20 16.40 3.06
N ALA A 12 -4.36 15.99 2.52
CA ALA A 12 -5.22 16.87 1.75
C ALA A 12 -5.75 18.04 2.59
N HIS A 13 -6.09 17.79 3.85
CA HIS A 13 -6.54 18.83 4.77
C HIS A 13 -5.46 19.86 5.10
N ILE A 14 -4.22 19.37 5.33
CA ILE A 14 -3.12 20.22 5.80
C ILE A 14 -2.43 20.96 4.66
N LEU A 15 -2.21 20.29 3.52
CA LEU A 15 -1.41 20.81 2.41
C LEU A 15 -2.23 21.45 1.29
N GLY A 16 -3.51 21.09 1.19
CA GLY A 16 -4.35 21.33 0.03
C GLY A 16 -4.36 20.12 -0.92
N PRO A 17 -5.54 19.77 -1.46
CA PRO A 17 -5.70 18.57 -2.31
C PRO A 17 -4.88 18.62 -3.60
N GLU A 18 -4.59 19.80 -4.13
CA GLU A 18 -3.78 20.01 -5.34
C GLU A 18 -2.31 19.60 -5.15
N LYS A 19 -1.84 19.51 -3.91
CA LYS A 19 -0.48 19.08 -3.55
C LYS A 19 -0.37 17.60 -3.20
N VAL A 20 -1.48 16.87 -3.24
CA VAL A 20 -1.53 15.45 -2.91
C VAL A 20 -1.79 14.63 -4.17
N LEU A 21 -0.94 13.65 -4.41
CA LEU A 21 -1.10 12.66 -5.48
C LEU A 21 -1.40 11.29 -4.87
N LEU A 22 -2.56 10.75 -5.17
CA LEU A 22 -2.95 9.38 -4.81
C LEU A 22 -2.61 8.45 -5.96
N VAL A 23 -1.78 7.44 -5.67
CA VAL A 23 -1.34 6.45 -6.66
C VAL A 23 -1.93 5.09 -6.32
N ASN A 24 -2.85 4.61 -7.16
CA ASN A 24 -3.38 3.26 -7.06
C ASN A 24 -2.47 2.29 -7.83
N MET A 25 -1.93 1.29 -7.16
CA MET A 25 -0.93 0.37 -7.68
C MET A 25 -1.45 -1.08 -7.66
N PRO A 26 -2.43 -1.41 -8.51
CA PRO A 26 -3.04 -2.73 -8.48
C PRO A 26 -2.11 -3.82 -8.99
N SER A 27 -2.25 -5.00 -8.38
CA SER A 27 -1.79 -6.30 -8.89
C SER A 27 -3.00 -7.16 -9.24
N VAL A 28 -2.78 -8.42 -9.63
CA VAL A 28 -3.86 -9.40 -9.88
C VAL A 28 -4.67 -9.73 -8.63
N TYR A 29 -4.12 -9.51 -7.45
CA TYR A 29 -4.77 -9.82 -6.16
C TYR A 29 -5.71 -8.72 -5.66
N ASN A 30 -5.65 -7.51 -6.23
CA ASN A 30 -6.52 -6.43 -5.80
C ASN A 30 -7.94 -6.59 -6.34
N SER A 31 -8.91 -6.56 -5.43
CA SER A 31 -10.34 -6.66 -5.72
C SER A 31 -10.88 -5.48 -6.55
N ALA A 32 -12.01 -5.66 -7.20
CA ALA A 32 -12.71 -4.57 -7.87
C ALA A 32 -13.19 -3.52 -6.86
N THR A 33 -13.60 -3.96 -5.67
CA THR A 33 -14.06 -3.12 -4.57
C THR A 33 -12.98 -2.15 -4.12
N THR A 34 -11.79 -2.62 -3.79
CA THR A 34 -10.71 -1.75 -3.29
C THR A 34 -10.20 -0.78 -4.35
N LYS A 35 -10.20 -1.18 -5.63
CA LYS A 35 -9.87 -0.29 -6.75
C LYS A 35 -10.87 0.85 -6.88
N GLY A 36 -12.16 0.57 -6.78
CA GLY A 36 -13.23 1.57 -6.82
C GLY A 36 -13.17 2.55 -5.65
N LEU A 37 -12.98 2.04 -4.43
CA LEU A 37 -12.88 2.86 -3.22
C LEU A 37 -11.67 3.81 -3.23
N ALA A 38 -10.57 3.44 -3.86
CA ALA A 38 -9.41 4.32 -3.99
C ALA A 38 -9.71 5.52 -4.92
N GLN A 39 -10.45 5.30 -6.00
CA GLN A 39 -10.88 6.36 -6.90
C GLN A 39 -11.93 7.26 -6.23
N GLU A 40 -12.90 6.68 -5.54
CA GLU A 40 -13.93 7.41 -4.80
C GLU A 40 -13.30 8.33 -3.74
N LEU A 41 -12.32 7.84 -2.97
CA LEU A 41 -11.55 8.66 -2.03
C LEU A 41 -10.91 9.88 -2.72
N ALA A 42 -10.28 9.67 -3.88
CA ALA A 42 -9.64 10.75 -4.62
C ALA A 42 -10.64 11.82 -5.09
N VAL A 43 -11.80 11.39 -5.56
CA VAL A 43 -12.92 12.28 -5.95
C VAL A 43 -13.42 13.06 -4.74
N ASN A 44 -13.68 12.37 -3.63
CA ASN A 44 -14.19 12.98 -2.40
C ASN A 44 -13.23 14.02 -1.81
N LEU A 45 -11.92 13.78 -1.88
CA LEU A 45 -10.89 14.71 -1.42
C LEU A 45 -10.57 15.81 -2.43
N GLY A 46 -10.84 15.61 -3.72
CA GLY A 46 -10.42 16.51 -4.80
C GLY A 46 -8.93 16.44 -5.10
N CYS A 47 -8.27 15.33 -4.76
CA CYS A 47 -6.83 15.14 -4.96
C CYS A 47 -6.49 14.72 -6.39
N ASN A 48 -5.22 14.90 -6.77
CA ASN A 48 -4.68 14.26 -7.97
C ASN A 48 -4.71 12.73 -7.82
N TYR A 49 -4.99 12.01 -8.90
CA TYR A 49 -5.12 10.56 -8.88
C TYR A 49 -4.56 9.92 -10.14
N THR A 50 -3.89 8.80 -9.97
CA THR A 50 -3.42 7.98 -11.09
C THR A 50 -3.44 6.49 -10.74
N ILE A 51 -3.44 5.64 -11.78
CA ILE A 51 -3.34 4.18 -11.65
C ILE A 51 -2.04 3.74 -12.32
N MET A 52 -1.18 3.09 -11.56
CA MET A 52 0.10 2.53 -12.02
C MET A 52 0.16 1.04 -11.64
N PRO A 53 -0.28 0.12 -12.51
CA PRO A 53 -0.24 -1.31 -12.24
C PRO A 53 1.19 -1.83 -12.02
N ILE A 54 1.34 -2.83 -11.14
CA ILE A 54 2.66 -3.36 -10.79
C ILE A 54 2.92 -4.78 -11.32
N GLN A 55 1.91 -5.46 -11.87
CA GLN A 55 1.99 -6.89 -12.15
C GLN A 55 3.15 -7.26 -13.09
N GLU A 56 3.31 -6.55 -14.20
CA GLU A 56 4.37 -6.84 -15.17
C GLU A 56 5.79 -6.73 -14.55
N SER A 57 6.01 -5.72 -13.71
CA SER A 57 7.29 -5.52 -13.03
C SER A 57 7.56 -6.62 -12.01
N VAL A 58 6.54 -7.03 -11.28
CA VAL A 58 6.62 -8.14 -10.31
C VAL A 58 6.94 -9.44 -11.03
N ASP A 59 6.19 -9.78 -12.09
CA ASP A 59 6.39 -10.99 -12.88
C ASP A 59 7.79 -11.02 -13.50
N HIS A 60 8.25 -9.90 -14.05
CA HIS A 60 9.60 -9.80 -14.60
C HIS A 60 10.69 -10.03 -13.54
N THR A 61 10.50 -9.47 -12.34
CA THR A 61 11.45 -9.68 -11.24
C THR A 61 11.50 -11.14 -10.81
N ILE A 62 10.33 -11.80 -10.69
CA ILE A 62 10.24 -13.22 -10.36
C ILE A 62 10.93 -14.08 -11.42
N ASP A 63 10.64 -13.80 -12.70
CA ASP A 63 11.25 -14.51 -13.83
C ASP A 63 12.79 -14.41 -13.81
N GLN A 64 13.34 -13.22 -13.58
CA GLN A 64 14.79 -13.03 -13.47
C GLN A 64 15.39 -13.83 -12.31
N LEU A 65 14.75 -13.83 -11.14
CA LEU A 65 15.25 -14.54 -9.96
C LEU A 65 15.25 -16.06 -10.17
N GLU A 66 14.24 -16.61 -10.83
CA GLU A 66 14.10 -18.06 -11.01
C GLU A 66 14.87 -18.62 -12.20
N HIS A 67 15.13 -17.80 -13.23
CA HIS A 67 15.73 -18.28 -14.47
C HIS A 67 17.16 -17.78 -14.74
N ILE A 68 17.63 -16.73 -14.07
CA ILE A 68 19.02 -16.30 -14.18
C ILE A 68 19.86 -17.04 -13.12
N PRO A 69 20.81 -17.89 -13.53
CA PRO A 69 21.55 -18.70 -12.58
C PRO A 69 22.52 -17.88 -11.74
N VAL A 70 22.54 -18.17 -10.45
CA VAL A 70 23.58 -17.72 -9.52
C VAL A 70 24.80 -18.62 -9.67
N THR A 71 25.99 -18.03 -9.81
CA THR A 71 27.24 -18.77 -9.92
C THR A 71 28.05 -18.66 -8.61
N PHE A 72 28.41 -19.79 -8.02
CA PHE A 72 29.36 -19.81 -6.92
C PHE A 72 30.78 -19.68 -7.52
N ILE A 73 31.41 -18.54 -7.34
CA ILE A 73 32.64 -18.15 -8.03
C ILE A 73 33.80 -19.09 -7.70
N LYS A 74 33.84 -19.69 -6.53
CA LYS A 74 34.95 -20.55 -6.07
C LYS A 74 35.11 -21.82 -6.91
N ASP A 75 34.03 -22.43 -7.35
CA ASP A 75 34.07 -23.72 -8.07
C ASP A 75 33.27 -23.69 -9.41
N GLY A 76 32.62 -22.59 -9.72
CA GLY A 76 31.82 -22.42 -10.94
C GLY A 76 30.47 -23.11 -10.92
N SER A 77 30.05 -23.70 -9.79
CA SER A 77 28.74 -24.33 -9.65
C SER A 77 27.61 -23.30 -9.81
N LYS A 78 26.46 -23.75 -10.34
CA LYS A 78 25.31 -22.88 -10.63
C LYS A 78 24.04 -23.43 -9.97
N PHE A 79 23.18 -22.51 -9.53
CA PHE A 79 21.84 -22.81 -9.05
C PHE A 79 20.90 -21.67 -9.35
N ASN A 80 19.59 -21.93 -9.33
CA ASN A 80 18.56 -20.91 -9.48
C ASN A 80 17.94 -20.60 -8.12
N LEU A 81 17.56 -19.33 -7.93
CA LEU A 81 16.81 -18.93 -6.76
C LEU A 81 15.36 -19.45 -6.86
N GLN A 82 14.70 -19.57 -5.74
CA GLN A 82 13.31 -20.00 -5.66
C GLN A 82 12.47 -18.89 -5.03
N VAL A 83 11.39 -18.51 -5.68
CA VAL A 83 10.47 -17.47 -5.20
C VAL A 83 9.25 -18.13 -4.57
N SER A 84 9.18 -18.17 -3.25
CA SER A 84 7.98 -18.57 -2.52
C SER A 84 6.89 -17.48 -2.59
N SER A 85 5.64 -17.83 -2.22
CA SER A 85 4.56 -16.85 -2.11
C SER A 85 4.92 -15.68 -1.19
N PHE A 86 5.56 -15.96 -0.06
CA PHE A 86 6.04 -14.93 0.88
C PHE A 86 7.08 -13.99 0.23
N VAL A 87 8.00 -14.52 -0.57
CA VAL A 87 8.96 -13.69 -1.31
C VAL A 87 8.24 -12.84 -2.35
N ALA A 88 7.26 -13.40 -3.07
CA ALA A 88 6.47 -12.67 -4.07
C ALA A 88 5.66 -11.51 -3.45
N GLU A 89 5.07 -11.70 -2.26
CA GLU A 89 4.40 -10.63 -1.50
C GLU A 89 5.37 -9.48 -1.17
N ASN A 90 6.58 -9.82 -0.72
CA ASN A 90 7.62 -8.84 -0.42
C ASN A 90 8.15 -8.12 -1.68
N ILE A 91 8.21 -8.80 -2.82
CA ILE A 91 8.55 -8.17 -4.11
C ILE A 91 7.49 -7.14 -4.47
N GLN A 92 6.20 -7.47 -4.35
CA GLN A 92 5.10 -6.54 -4.62
C GLN A 92 5.16 -5.28 -3.73
N ALA A 93 5.40 -5.45 -2.43
CA ALA A 93 5.50 -4.33 -1.50
C ALA A 93 6.66 -3.38 -1.85
N ARG A 94 7.82 -3.94 -2.21
CA ARG A 94 9.00 -3.16 -2.62
C ARG A 94 8.81 -2.49 -3.97
N ASP A 95 8.18 -3.15 -4.92
CA ASP A 95 7.88 -2.58 -6.23
C ASP A 95 6.97 -1.34 -6.12
N ARG A 96 5.94 -1.39 -5.26
CA ARG A 96 5.09 -0.24 -4.98
C ARG A 96 5.87 0.94 -4.44
N SER A 97 6.77 0.74 -3.49
CA SER A 97 7.47 1.83 -2.82
C SER A 97 8.72 2.28 -3.58
N ALA A 98 9.68 1.37 -3.79
CA ALA A 98 11.00 1.73 -4.32
C ALA A 98 10.97 2.10 -5.81
N ARG A 99 10.06 1.52 -6.59
CA ARG A 99 9.90 1.86 -8.00
C ARG A 99 8.83 2.91 -8.21
N VAL A 100 7.57 2.59 -7.89
CA VAL A 100 6.43 3.43 -8.29
C VAL A 100 6.37 4.71 -7.45
N LEU A 101 6.26 4.61 -6.13
CA LEU A 101 6.08 5.79 -5.27
C LEU A 101 7.31 6.69 -5.26
N ALA A 102 8.52 6.13 -5.24
CA ALA A 102 9.74 6.92 -5.29
C ALA A 102 9.86 7.69 -6.62
N GLY A 103 9.56 7.03 -7.75
CA GLY A 103 9.55 7.66 -9.06
C GLY A 103 8.46 8.71 -9.22
N ALA A 104 7.22 8.39 -8.81
CA ALA A 104 6.10 9.30 -8.88
C ALA A 104 6.32 10.54 -8.00
N ALA A 105 6.83 10.37 -6.78
CA ALA A 105 7.14 11.47 -5.87
C ALA A 105 8.19 12.41 -6.45
N ALA A 106 9.28 11.87 -7.01
CA ALA A 106 10.32 12.67 -7.66
C ALA A 106 9.76 13.45 -8.86
N ALA A 107 8.96 12.80 -9.71
CA ALA A 107 8.35 13.43 -10.88
C ALA A 107 7.28 14.48 -10.51
N PHE A 108 6.56 14.29 -9.41
CA PHE A 108 5.56 15.21 -8.90
C PHE A 108 6.18 16.39 -8.12
N GLY A 109 7.47 16.31 -7.80
CA GLY A 109 8.20 17.35 -7.06
C GLY A 109 7.99 17.29 -5.55
N GLY A 110 7.80 16.09 -5.00
CA GLY A 110 7.55 15.87 -3.58
C GLY A 110 8.20 14.62 -3.02
N GLY A 111 7.71 14.15 -1.89
CA GLY A 111 8.08 12.90 -1.25
C GLY A 111 6.88 11.97 -1.11
N PHE A 112 7.10 10.67 -0.95
CA PHE A 112 6.04 9.73 -0.62
C PHE A 112 6.05 9.39 0.87
N THR A 113 4.93 8.92 1.38
CA THR A 113 4.70 8.71 2.81
C THR A 113 4.59 7.23 3.15
N CYS A 114 5.07 6.87 4.33
CA CYS A 114 4.76 5.60 4.97
C CYS A 114 3.39 5.70 5.63
N ASN A 115 2.51 4.74 5.36
CA ASN A 115 1.16 4.72 5.93
C ASN A 115 0.97 3.59 6.96
N ALA A 116 2.06 2.98 7.41
CA ALA A 116 2.02 1.96 8.45
C ALA A 116 1.51 2.54 9.77
N ASN A 117 0.70 1.77 10.47
CA ASN A 117 0.21 2.10 11.80
C ASN A 117 1.04 1.38 12.90
N LYS A 118 0.78 1.73 14.16
CA LYS A 118 1.50 1.19 15.30
C LYS A 118 1.34 -0.33 15.46
N ALA A 119 0.17 -0.88 15.16
CA ALA A 119 -0.10 -2.31 15.29
C ALA A 119 0.78 -3.12 14.34
N GLU A 120 0.84 -2.74 13.07
CA GLU A 120 1.67 -3.38 12.04
C GLU A 120 3.16 -3.29 12.38
N THR A 121 3.63 -2.11 12.77
CA THR A 121 5.03 -1.88 13.15
C THR A 121 5.43 -2.69 14.39
N THR A 122 4.55 -2.79 15.39
CA THR A 122 4.84 -3.49 16.65
C THR A 122 5.01 -4.99 16.46
N VAL A 123 4.19 -5.61 15.59
CA VAL A 123 4.26 -7.07 15.34
C VAL A 123 5.16 -7.42 14.16
N GLY A 124 5.67 -6.43 13.43
CA GLY A 124 6.52 -6.65 12.25
C GLY A 124 5.74 -7.15 11.03
N TYR A 125 4.43 -6.88 10.95
CA TYR A 125 3.63 -7.18 9.75
C TYR A 125 3.85 -6.10 8.69
N SER A 126 5.00 -6.16 8.08
CA SER A 126 5.45 -5.15 7.11
C SER A 126 6.68 -5.62 6.34
N THR A 127 6.93 -5.00 5.21
CA THR A 127 8.11 -5.25 4.38
C THR A 127 9.06 -4.07 4.47
N LEU A 128 10.30 -4.32 4.94
CA LEU A 128 11.37 -3.31 4.92
C LEU A 128 11.65 -2.87 3.48
N TYR A 129 11.76 -1.56 3.29
CA TYR A 129 11.93 -0.90 1.98
C TYR A 129 10.72 -1.10 1.03
N GLY A 130 9.62 -1.67 1.57
CA GLY A 130 8.32 -1.76 0.94
C GLY A 130 7.35 -0.77 1.60
N ASP A 131 6.29 -1.28 2.25
CA ASP A 131 5.34 -0.46 3.00
C ASP A 131 5.97 0.27 4.19
N GLN A 132 7.08 -0.23 4.75
CA GLN A 132 7.92 0.45 5.74
C GLN A 132 8.98 1.34 5.06
N SER A 133 8.53 2.32 4.28
CA SER A 133 9.38 3.34 3.67
C SER A 133 8.59 4.63 3.41
N GLY A 134 9.29 5.75 3.33
CA GLY A 134 8.72 7.08 3.14
C GLY A 134 9.40 8.11 4.03
N PHE A 135 9.27 9.39 3.69
CA PHE A 135 9.91 10.46 4.44
C PHE A 135 9.16 10.85 5.72
N LEU A 136 7.87 10.50 5.82
CA LEU A 136 7.01 10.78 6.97
C LEU A 136 6.02 9.65 7.16
N CYS A 137 5.77 9.26 8.40
CA CYS A 137 4.80 8.25 8.79
C CYS A 137 3.79 8.86 9.77
N ALA A 138 2.70 9.42 9.25
CA ALA A 138 1.72 10.16 10.04
C ALA A 138 0.90 9.29 11.00
N LEU A 139 0.83 7.96 10.77
CA LEU A 139 0.01 7.03 11.55
C LEU A 139 0.82 6.13 12.49
N ALA A 140 2.16 6.30 12.55
CA ALA A 140 3.07 5.40 13.27
C ALA A 140 2.75 5.24 14.77
N ASP A 141 2.18 6.26 15.39
CA ASP A 141 1.82 6.26 16.81
C ASP A 141 0.37 5.80 17.09
N LEU A 142 -0.42 5.53 16.05
CA LEU A 142 -1.82 5.17 16.17
C LEU A 142 -2.01 3.65 16.06
N TRP A 143 -2.71 3.06 17.02
CA TRP A 143 -3.21 1.70 16.90
C TRP A 143 -4.28 1.61 15.80
N LYS A 144 -4.51 0.43 15.22
CA LYS A 144 -5.46 0.24 14.12
C LYS A 144 -6.86 0.78 14.44
N HIS A 145 -7.39 0.53 15.64
CA HIS A 145 -8.69 1.06 16.07
C HIS A 145 -8.71 2.60 16.08
N GLN A 146 -7.61 3.23 16.49
CA GLN A 146 -7.49 4.71 16.47
C GLN A 146 -7.47 5.27 15.05
N VAL A 147 -6.94 4.52 14.08
CA VAL A 147 -7.01 4.90 12.65
C VAL A 147 -8.47 4.91 12.18
N TYR A 148 -9.28 3.91 12.58
CA TYR A 148 -10.71 3.91 12.30
C TYR A 148 -11.45 5.07 12.96
N ASP A 149 -11.14 5.36 14.22
CA ASP A 149 -11.73 6.50 14.94
C ASP A 149 -11.36 7.83 14.28
N LEU A 150 -10.11 7.95 13.85
CA LEU A 150 -9.65 9.13 13.11
C LEU A 150 -10.36 9.27 11.75
N ALA A 151 -10.62 8.17 11.03
CA ALA A 151 -11.39 8.20 9.78
C ALA A 151 -12.80 8.79 9.99
N ARG A 152 -13.49 8.33 11.05
CA ARG A 152 -14.82 8.84 11.42
C ARG A 152 -14.75 10.31 11.83
N TYR A 153 -13.74 10.68 12.62
CA TYR A 153 -13.52 12.07 13.04
C TYR A 153 -13.25 12.99 11.84
N MET A 154 -12.42 12.57 10.89
CA MET A 154 -12.17 13.32 9.66
C MET A 154 -13.47 13.58 8.90
N ASN A 155 -14.32 12.56 8.71
CA ASN A 155 -15.58 12.71 8.03
C ASN A 155 -16.55 13.65 8.77
N GLN A 156 -16.72 13.42 10.09
CA GLN A 156 -17.78 14.06 10.86
C GLN A 156 -17.42 15.48 11.31
N VAL A 157 -16.17 15.71 11.71
CA VAL A 157 -15.74 16.95 12.37
C VAL A 157 -14.88 17.81 11.44
N VAL A 158 -13.85 17.24 10.83
CA VAL A 158 -12.90 18.02 10.04
C VAL A 158 -13.49 18.45 8.72
N TYR A 159 -14.09 17.54 7.99
CA TYR A 159 -14.69 17.82 6.67
C TYR A 159 -16.19 18.11 6.74
N GLY A 160 -16.89 17.67 7.78
CA GLY A 160 -18.35 17.79 7.90
C GLY A 160 -19.13 17.02 6.81
N ARG A 161 -18.47 16.07 6.15
CA ARG A 161 -19.03 15.20 5.09
C ARG A 161 -18.19 13.94 4.94
N GLU A 162 -18.72 12.93 4.28
CA GLU A 162 -17.97 11.73 3.96
C GLU A 162 -16.88 12.01 2.92
N VAL A 163 -15.61 11.92 3.31
CA VAL A 163 -14.45 11.97 2.42
C VAL A 163 -13.75 10.61 2.37
N VAL A 164 -13.58 9.95 3.52
CA VAL A 164 -13.18 8.54 3.58
C VAL A 164 -14.43 7.70 3.38
N PRO A 165 -14.57 6.94 2.28
CA PRO A 165 -15.78 6.18 2.00
C PRO A 165 -16.16 5.25 3.16
N GLN A 166 -17.43 5.21 3.54
CA GLN A 166 -17.89 4.32 4.61
C GLN A 166 -17.53 2.85 4.33
N ALA A 167 -17.62 2.43 3.07
CA ALA A 167 -17.20 1.10 2.65
C ALA A 167 -15.71 0.81 2.91
N THR A 168 -14.82 1.83 2.88
CA THR A 168 -13.41 1.68 3.27
C THR A 168 -13.26 1.45 4.78
N ILE A 169 -14.16 2.02 5.59
CA ILE A 169 -14.18 1.83 7.05
C ILE A 169 -14.72 0.44 7.42
N ASP A 170 -15.69 -0.06 6.65
CA ASP A 170 -16.42 -1.30 6.96
C ASP A 170 -15.75 -2.56 6.39
N ILE A 171 -14.92 -2.42 5.35
CA ILE A 171 -14.25 -3.56 4.71
C ILE A 171 -13.21 -4.19 5.64
N VAL A 172 -13.06 -5.51 5.56
CA VAL A 172 -12.04 -6.23 6.33
C VAL A 172 -10.63 -5.71 5.98
N PRO A 173 -9.77 -5.45 7.00
CA PRO A 173 -8.39 -5.05 6.74
C PRO A 173 -7.64 -6.10 5.95
N SER A 174 -7.00 -5.71 4.85
CA SER A 174 -6.22 -6.62 4.00
C SER A 174 -5.16 -5.88 3.21
N ALA A 175 -3.97 -6.46 3.12
CA ALA A 175 -2.89 -6.00 2.25
C ALA A 175 -3.09 -6.42 0.79
N GLU A 176 -3.97 -7.39 0.50
CA GLU A 176 -4.29 -7.92 -0.84
C GLU A 176 -3.03 -8.29 -1.66
N LEU A 177 -2.10 -9.01 -1.04
CA LEU A 177 -0.85 -9.45 -1.66
C LEU A 177 -0.92 -10.89 -2.19
N SER A 178 -1.96 -11.64 -1.83
CA SER A 178 -2.19 -13.02 -2.22
C SER A 178 -3.68 -13.37 -2.22
N ASN A 179 -4.03 -14.52 -2.80
CA ASN A 179 -5.41 -15.03 -2.81
C ASN A 179 -5.99 -15.26 -1.40
N ALA A 180 -5.14 -15.50 -0.40
CA ALA A 180 -5.57 -15.66 0.99
C ALA A 180 -6.08 -14.36 1.65
N GLN A 181 -5.98 -13.23 0.97
CA GLN A 181 -6.31 -11.90 1.46
C GLN A 181 -7.38 -11.20 0.60
N ASN A 182 -8.19 -11.95 -0.14
CA ASN A 182 -9.23 -11.40 -1.01
C ASN A 182 -10.41 -10.83 -0.19
N VAL A 183 -10.57 -9.53 -0.19
CA VAL A 183 -11.62 -8.83 0.59
C VAL A 183 -13.03 -9.10 0.04
N ASP A 184 -13.20 -9.36 -1.26
CA ASP A 184 -14.50 -9.70 -1.85
C ASP A 184 -15.00 -11.08 -1.38
N GLU A 185 -14.10 -11.92 -0.85
CA GLU A 185 -14.40 -13.21 -0.20
C GLU A 185 -14.43 -13.11 1.33
N GLY A 186 -14.29 -11.90 1.89
CA GLY A 186 -14.24 -11.68 3.34
C GLY A 186 -12.90 -12.10 3.98
N LEU A 187 -11.87 -12.33 3.18
CA LEU A 187 -10.53 -12.69 3.65
C LEU A 187 -9.70 -11.44 3.89
N GLY A 188 -9.01 -11.41 5.01
CA GLY A 188 -8.20 -10.26 5.43
C GLY A 188 -6.82 -10.66 5.94
N ASP A 189 -6.15 -9.68 6.56
CA ASP A 189 -4.84 -9.89 7.15
C ASP A 189 -4.86 -10.97 8.24
N PRO A 190 -3.77 -11.73 8.41
CA PRO A 190 -3.68 -12.75 9.46
C PRO A 190 -3.58 -12.16 10.88
N ILE A 191 -3.36 -10.84 11.00
CA ILE A 191 -3.30 -10.15 12.28
C ILE A 191 -4.73 -9.82 12.75
N LYS A 192 -4.95 -9.98 14.05
CA LYS A 192 -6.16 -9.47 14.72
C LYS A 192 -5.84 -8.11 15.32
N TYR A 193 -6.51 -7.11 14.84
CA TYR A 193 -6.37 -5.73 15.30
C TYR A 193 -7.24 -5.43 16.51
#